data_bd85d16688f3a6d40c261c8163eec801
#
_entry.id   bd85d16688f3a6d40c261c8163eec801
#
_cell.length_a   1.000
_cell.length_b   1.000
_cell.length_c   1.000
_cell.angle_alpha   90.00
_cell.angle_beta   90.00
_cell.angle_gamma   90.00
#
_symmetry.space_group_name_H-M   'P 1'
#
loop_
_entity.id
_entity.type
_entity.pdbx_description
1 polymer ?
#
loop_
_entity_poly.entity_id
_entity_poly.type
_entity_poly.pdbx_seq_one_letter_code
_entity_poly.pdbx_strand_id
1 'polypeptide(L)'
;MIGKDKLSQYTANIAFTGFTAPKVLWVKNKEPENFARIAKIMLPKDYIAYKLSGSFCTDVSDASGMLLFDVAHKCWSKEMMEICGVKEEQLAKIYESYEAVGTLKPDVAAELGLPETVKIAAGAGDNAAAA
;
A
#
# COMPACT_ATOMS: atom_id res chain seq x y z
N MET A 1 -1.00 22.13 -8.32
CA MET A 1 -0.11 21.60 -7.24
C MET A 1 -0.71 22.00 -5.90
N ILE A 2 -0.81 21.05 -4.95
CA ILE A 2 -1.19 21.37 -3.57
C ILE A 2 0.04 21.89 -2.82
N GLY A 3 -0.16 22.85 -1.89
CA GLY A 3 0.92 23.35 -1.03
C GLY A 3 1.29 22.34 0.06
N LYS A 4 2.44 22.55 0.71
CA LYS A 4 2.95 21.68 1.80
C LYS A 4 1.94 21.54 2.95
N ASP A 5 1.28 22.62 3.32
CA ASP A 5 0.33 22.64 4.44
C ASP A 5 -0.88 21.75 4.18
N LYS A 6 -1.46 21.83 2.96
CA LYS A 6 -2.57 20.94 2.58
C LYS A 6 -2.16 19.47 2.50
N LEU A 7 -0.97 19.20 1.96
CA LEU A 7 -0.46 17.84 1.90
C LEU A 7 -0.28 17.28 3.31
N SER A 8 0.32 18.04 4.22
CA SER A 8 0.48 17.65 5.62
C SER A 8 -0.87 17.45 6.32
N GLN A 9 -1.85 18.29 6.01
CA GLN A 9 -3.21 18.15 6.54
C GLN A 9 -3.88 16.84 6.08
N TYR A 10 -3.67 16.43 4.83
CA TYR A 10 -4.30 15.23 4.26
C TYR A 10 -3.60 13.92 4.60
N THR A 11 -2.30 13.95 4.91
CA THR A 11 -1.48 12.74 5.05
C THR A 11 -0.58 12.72 6.29
N ALA A 12 -0.55 13.81 7.07
CA ALA A 12 0.40 14.06 8.16
C ALA A 12 1.87 13.96 7.72
N ASN A 13 2.16 14.13 6.43
CA ASN A 13 3.47 13.95 5.83
C ASN A 13 3.86 15.06 4.87
N ILE A 14 5.12 15.09 4.47
CA ILE A 14 5.66 15.94 3.42
C ILE A 14 6.06 15.11 2.20
N ALA A 15 6.10 15.73 1.01
CA ALA A 15 6.41 14.99 -0.21
C ALA A 15 7.90 14.70 -0.34
N PHE A 16 8.22 13.42 -0.52
CA PHE A 16 9.52 12.94 -0.96
C PHE A 16 9.37 12.10 -2.24
N THR A 17 10.38 12.13 -3.09
CA THR A 17 10.39 11.40 -4.37
C THR A 17 10.31 9.88 -4.17
N GLY A 18 10.75 9.38 -3.03
CA GLY A 18 10.67 7.96 -2.66
C GLY A 18 9.26 7.46 -2.35
N PHE A 19 8.33 8.34 -2.04
CA PHE A 19 6.97 7.97 -1.68
C PHE A 19 6.11 7.56 -2.89
N THR A 20 5.00 6.85 -2.63
CA THR A 20 4.18 6.22 -3.67
C THR A 20 3.43 7.23 -4.53
N ALA A 21 2.75 8.23 -3.93
CA ALA A 21 1.95 9.19 -4.69
C ALA A 21 2.74 9.96 -5.77
N PRO A 22 3.97 10.46 -5.50
CA PRO A 22 4.80 11.06 -6.54
C PRO A 22 5.15 10.13 -7.70
N LYS A 23 5.39 8.84 -7.41
CA LYS A 23 5.66 7.82 -8.44
C LYS A 23 4.42 7.56 -9.29
N VAL A 24 3.25 7.45 -8.67
CA VAL A 24 1.97 7.30 -9.37
C VAL A 24 1.69 8.49 -10.28
N LEU A 25 1.92 9.71 -9.80
CA LEU A 25 1.79 10.93 -10.60
C LEU A 25 2.80 10.97 -11.76
N TRP A 26 4.00 10.48 -11.54
CA TRP A 26 4.99 10.37 -12.60
C TRP A 26 4.51 9.44 -13.72
N VAL A 27 4.02 8.24 -13.37
CA VAL A 27 3.46 7.29 -14.35
C VAL A 27 2.26 7.91 -15.06
N LYS A 28 1.34 8.56 -14.34
CA LYS A 28 0.19 9.25 -14.92
C LYS A 28 0.59 10.27 -15.98
N ASN A 29 1.64 11.06 -15.71
CA ASN A 29 2.07 12.16 -16.58
C ASN A 29 2.99 11.72 -17.72
N LYS A 30 3.80 10.67 -17.53
CA LYS A 30 4.81 10.24 -18.48
C LYS A 30 4.42 8.98 -19.24
N GLU A 31 3.55 8.16 -18.67
CA GLU A 31 3.12 6.88 -19.20
C GLU A 31 1.59 6.72 -19.09
N PRO A 32 0.78 7.62 -19.69
CA PRO A 32 -0.67 7.67 -19.47
C PRO A 32 -1.38 6.37 -19.90
N GLU A 33 -0.87 5.68 -20.93
CA GLU A 33 -1.42 4.40 -21.35
C GLU A 33 -1.20 3.29 -20.31
N ASN A 34 -0.03 3.27 -19.67
CA ASN A 34 0.25 2.35 -18.58
C ASN A 34 -0.58 2.72 -17.35
N PHE A 35 -0.69 4.02 -17.03
CA PHE A 35 -1.53 4.49 -15.94
C PHE A 35 -2.98 4.03 -16.09
N ALA A 36 -3.56 4.14 -17.29
CA ALA A 36 -4.94 3.72 -17.57
C ALA A 36 -5.18 2.21 -17.37
N ARG A 37 -4.11 1.40 -17.40
CA ARG A 37 -4.15 -0.06 -17.23
C ARG A 37 -3.87 -0.52 -15.80
N ILE A 38 -3.55 0.39 -14.87
CA ILE A 38 -3.28 0.01 -13.48
C ILE A 38 -4.56 -0.58 -12.86
N ALA A 39 -4.49 -1.85 -12.53
CA ALA A 39 -5.56 -2.55 -11.83
C ALA A 39 -5.44 -2.41 -10.30
N LYS A 40 -4.21 -2.52 -9.78
CA LYS A 40 -3.90 -2.48 -8.34
C LYS A 40 -2.58 -1.76 -8.09
N ILE A 41 -2.48 -1.10 -6.95
CA ILE A 41 -1.26 -0.45 -6.44
C ILE A 41 -0.87 -1.17 -5.16
N MET A 42 0.34 -1.68 -5.12
CA MET A 42 0.91 -2.43 -4.00
C MET A 42 2.29 -1.89 -3.63
N LEU A 43 2.59 -1.88 -2.35
CA LEU A 43 3.96 -1.75 -1.89
C LEU A 43 4.70 -3.09 -2.08
N PRO A 44 6.05 -3.11 -2.11
CA PRO A 44 6.80 -4.35 -2.28
C PRO A 44 6.42 -5.45 -1.29
N LYS A 45 6.28 -5.09 -0.02
CA LYS A 45 5.82 -5.96 1.06
C LYS A 45 4.42 -6.54 0.79
N ASP A 46 3.49 -5.68 0.38
CA ASP A 46 2.11 -6.07 0.08
C ASP A 46 2.05 -7.10 -1.06
N TYR A 47 2.90 -6.90 -2.06
CA TYR A 47 3.00 -7.86 -3.18
C TYR A 47 3.50 -9.23 -2.71
N ILE A 48 4.46 -9.28 -1.80
CA ILE A 48 4.94 -10.54 -1.21
C ILE A 48 3.81 -11.21 -0.40
N ALA A 49 3.13 -10.45 0.48
CA ALA A 49 1.99 -10.97 1.24
C ALA A 49 0.89 -11.52 0.31
N TYR A 50 0.59 -10.79 -0.78
CA TYR A 50 -0.35 -11.23 -1.80
C TYR A 50 0.11 -12.54 -2.49
N LYS A 51 1.37 -12.66 -2.86
CA LYS A 51 1.91 -13.89 -3.47
C LYS A 51 1.81 -15.09 -2.53
N LEU A 52 2.04 -14.88 -1.25
CA LEU A 52 2.00 -15.92 -0.23
C LEU A 52 0.56 -16.33 0.13
N SER A 53 -0.36 -15.37 0.30
CA SER A 53 -1.70 -15.62 0.84
C SER A 53 -2.84 -15.44 -0.15
N GLY A 54 -2.63 -14.71 -1.24
CA GLY A 54 -3.68 -14.25 -2.14
C GLY A 54 -4.43 -13.01 -1.64
N SER A 55 -4.12 -12.50 -0.45
CA SER A 55 -4.79 -11.34 0.13
C SER A 55 -4.22 -10.02 -0.41
N PHE A 56 -5.09 -9.17 -0.96
CA PHE A 56 -4.74 -7.82 -1.37
C PHE A 56 -4.87 -6.86 -0.19
N CYS A 57 -3.79 -6.68 0.55
CA CYS A 57 -3.73 -5.98 1.83
C CYS A 57 -2.50 -5.08 1.93
N THR A 58 -2.57 -4.12 2.82
CA THR A 58 -1.45 -3.31 3.32
C THR A 58 -1.64 -3.06 4.82
N ASP A 59 -0.66 -2.48 5.48
CA ASP A 59 -0.77 -2.11 6.88
C ASP A 59 -0.66 -0.59 7.10
N VAL A 60 -1.12 -0.13 8.26
CA VAL A 60 -1.15 1.29 8.61
C VAL A 60 0.23 1.96 8.61
N SER A 61 1.29 1.23 9.01
CA SER A 61 2.63 1.82 9.11
C SER A 61 3.24 2.09 7.74
N ASP A 62 3.16 1.14 6.82
CA ASP A 62 3.70 1.26 5.46
C ASP A 62 2.81 2.17 4.59
N ALA A 63 1.47 2.08 4.73
CA ALA A 63 0.54 2.98 4.07
C ALA A 63 0.77 4.44 4.43
N SER A 64 1.21 4.73 5.65
CA SER A 64 1.54 6.10 6.10
C SER A 64 2.61 6.76 5.23
N GLY A 65 3.53 5.99 4.65
CA GLY A 65 4.57 6.50 3.72
C GLY A 65 4.09 6.65 2.27
N MET A 66 2.87 6.29 1.93
CA MET A 66 2.39 6.33 0.55
C MET A 66 1.99 7.74 0.07
N LEU A 67 1.69 8.69 0.96
CA LEU A 67 1.03 9.97 0.67
C LEU A 67 -0.36 9.81 0.00
N LEU A 68 -1.00 8.68 0.22
CA LEU A 68 -2.37 8.38 -0.19
C LEU A 68 -3.24 8.05 1.03
N PHE A 69 -2.63 7.95 2.20
CA PHE A 69 -3.24 7.53 3.45
C PHE A 69 -3.43 8.71 4.40
N ASP A 70 -4.63 8.85 4.97
CA ASP A 70 -4.94 9.76 6.05
C ASP A 70 -4.56 9.11 7.38
N VAL A 71 -3.44 9.53 7.94
CA VAL A 71 -2.87 8.95 9.19
C VAL A 71 -3.78 9.20 10.37
N ALA A 72 -4.46 10.35 10.42
CA ALA A 72 -5.32 10.72 11.54
C ALA A 72 -6.58 9.84 11.62
N HIS A 73 -7.15 9.49 10.47
CA HIS A 73 -8.39 8.71 10.40
C HIS A 73 -8.18 7.25 10.01
N LYS A 74 -6.92 6.83 9.78
CA LYS A 74 -6.53 5.47 9.37
C LYS A 74 -7.31 4.94 8.16
N CYS A 75 -7.42 5.77 7.13
CA CYS A 75 -8.13 5.44 5.89
C CYS A 75 -7.41 6.03 4.66
N TRP A 76 -7.82 5.65 3.47
CA TRP A 76 -7.34 6.29 2.25
C TRP A 76 -7.85 7.74 2.16
N SER A 77 -6.95 8.69 1.87
CA SER A 77 -7.30 10.10 1.71
C SER A 77 -8.02 10.31 0.38
N LYS A 78 -9.29 10.73 0.45
CA LYS A 78 -10.11 11.01 -0.73
C LYS A 78 -9.50 12.10 -1.58
N GLU A 79 -8.99 13.14 -0.95
CA GLU A 79 -8.35 14.29 -1.62
C GLU A 79 -7.09 13.85 -2.37
N MET A 80 -6.27 13.00 -1.76
CA MET A 80 -5.05 12.51 -2.39
C MET A 80 -5.34 11.52 -3.51
N MET A 81 -6.36 10.66 -3.36
CA MET A 81 -6.82 9.79 -4.43
C MET A 81 -7.28 10.59 -5.65
N GLU A 82 -8.07 11.64 -5.45
CA GLU A 82 -8.54 12.53 -6.50
C GLU A 82 -7.38 13.23 -7.22
N ILE A 83 -6.44 13.80 -6.47
CA ILE A 83 -5.25 14.47 -7.01
C ILE A 83 -4.42 13.50 -7.87
N CYS A 84 -4.19 12.30 -7.39
CA CYS A 84 -3.43 11.29 -8.10
C CYS A 84 -4.22 10.62 -9.25
N GLY A 85 -5.55 10.73 -9.24
CA GLY A 85 -6.43 10.03 -10.16
C GLY A 85 -6.50 8.53 -9.88
N VAL A 86 -6.35 8.14 -8.62
CA VAL A 86 -6.41 6.76 -8.14
C VAL A 86 -7.81 6.49 -7.60
N LYS A 87 -8.36 5.33 -7.89
CA LYS A 87 -9.63 4.87 -7.35
C LYS A 87 -9.40 4.00 -6.12
N GLU A 88 -10.35 4.01 -5.19
CA GLU A 88 -10.29 3.20 -3.97
C GLU A 88 -10.14 1.69 -4.26
N GLU A 89 -10.79 1.20 -5.30
CA GLU A 89 -10.69 -0.20 -5.76
C GLU A 89 -9.28 -0.61 -6.22
N GLN A 90 -8.42 0.36 -6.53
CA GLN A 90 -7.01 0.13 -6.90
C GLN A 90 -6.10 0.05 -5.68
N LEU A 91 -6.58 0.45 -4.50
CA LEU A 91 -5.82 0.45 -3.25
C LEU A 91 -6.18 -0.77 -2.39
N ALA A 92 -5.19 -1.22 -1.61
CA ALA A 92 -5.31 -2.40 -0.77
C ALA A 92 -6.21 -2.15 0.45
N LYS A 93 -6.80 -3.22 1.00
CA LYS A 93 -7.46 -3.15 2.31
C LYS A 93 -6.41 -2.92 3.39
N ILE A 94 -6.70 -1.98 4.28
CA ILE A 94 -5.80 -1.57 5.37
C ILE A 94 -6.04 -2.45 6.59
N TYR A 95 -4.96 -2.87 7.23
CA TYR A 95 -4.92 -3.66 8.47
C TYR A 95 -3.97 -3.03 9.49
N GLU A 96 -4.08 -3.40 10.74
CA GLU A 96 -3.00 -3.16 11.70
C GLU A 96 -1.83 -4.11 11.37
N SER A 97 -0.60 -3.68 11.64
CA SER A 97 0.62 -4.40 11.23
C SER A 97 0.70 -5.84 11.74
N TYR A 98 0.12 -6.11 12.91
CA TYR A 98 0.12 -7.43 13.54
C TYR A 98 -1.05 -8.34 13.12
N GLU A 99 -2.02 -7.82 12.39
CA GLU A 99 -3.19 -8.61 11.99
C GLU A 99 -2.83 -9.68 10.96
N ALA A 100 -3.41 -10.85 11.12
CA ALA A 100 -3.31 -11.91 10.13
C ALA A 100 -4.25 -11.61 8.96
N VAL A 101 -3.70 -11.56 7.74
CA VAL A 101 -4.43 -11.27 6.50
C VAL A 101 -4.83 -12.53 5.74
N GLY A 102 -4.33 -13.68 6.17
CA GLY A 102 -4.63 -14.99 5.58
C GLY A 102 -3.65 -16.05 6.03
N THR A 103 -3.67 -17.18 5.34
CA THR A 103 -2.70 -18.28 5.50
C THR A 103 -1.98 -18.52 4.18
N LEU A 104 -0.93 -19.35 4.19
CA LEU A 104 -0.25 -19.71 2.96
C LEU A 104 -1.22 -20.38 1.97
N LYS A 105 -1.08 -20.02 0.70
CA LYS A 105 -1.74 -20.78 -0.38
C LYS A 105 -1.19 -22.21 -0.43
N PRO A 106 -2.03 -23.20 -0.79
CA PRO A 106 -1.60 -24.61 -0.81
C PRO A 106 -0.37 -24.88 -1.69
N ASP A 107 -0.31 -24.27 -2.86
CA ASP A 107 0.81 -24.38 -3.79
C ASP A 107 2.10 -23.83 -3.21
N VAL A 108 2.02 -22.66 -2.56
CA VAL A 108 3.16 -22.01 -1.90
C VAL A 108 3.62 -22.80 -0.68
N ALA A 109 2.68 -23.29 0.13
CA ALA A 109 2.98 -24.12 1.29
C ALA A 109 3.74 -25.39 0.88
N ALA A 110 3.30 -26.06 -0.18
CA ALA A 110 3.95 -27.24 -0.73
C ALA A 110 5.37 -26.93 -1.25
N GLU A 111 5.53 -25.82 -1.99
CA GLU A 111 6.84 -25.38 -2.52
C GLU A 111 7.85 -25.09 -1.42
N LEU A 112 7.39 -24.43 -0.34
CA LEU A 112 8.24 -24.04 0.79
C LEU A 112 8.42 -25.16 1.84
N GLY A 113 7.69 -26.26 1.73
CA GLY A 113 7.69 -27.33 2.74
C GLY A 113 7.10 -26.89 4.08
N LEU A 114 6.15 -25.96 4.07
CA LEU A 114 5.51 -25.38 5.25
C LEU A 114 4.04 -25.83 5.34
N PRO A 115 3.45 -25.86 6.56
CA PRO A 115 2.02 -26.10 6.71
C PRO A 115 1.18 -24.97 6.12
N GLU A 116 0.04 -25.30 5.51
CA GLU A 116 -0.94 -24.30 5.02
C GLU A 116 -1.52 -23.43 6.13
N THR A 117 -1.41 -23.87 7.38
CA THR A 117 -1.88 -23.15 8.57
C THR A 117 -0.99 -21.98 8.99
N VAL A 118 0.19 -21.80 8.36
CA VAL A 118 1.07 -20.66 8.62
C VAL A 118 0.32 -19.36 8.31
N LYS A 119 0.22 -18.49 9.30
CA LYS A 119 -0.45 -17.21 9.16
C LYS A 119 0.48 -16.18 8.52
N ILE A 120 -0.08 -15.39 7.62
CA ILE A 120 0.59 -14.24 7.00
C ILE A 120 0.06 -12.99 7.69
N ALA A 121 0.96 -12.23 8.33
CA ALA A 121 0.62 -10.93 8.91
C ALA A 121 0.61 -9.83 7.84
N ALA A 122 -0.12 -8.74 8.09
CA ALA A 122 -0.08 -7.56 7.23
C ALA A 122 1.34 -6.99 7.11
N GLY A 123 2.15 -7.16 8.14
CA GLY A 123 3.54 -6.73 8.18
C GLY A 123 3.67 -5.26 8.55
N ALA A 124 4.84 -4.69 8.32
CA ALA A 124 5.12 -3.29 8.65
C ALA A 124 6.04 -2.65 7.60
N GLY A 125 6.02 -1.31 7.51
CA GLY A 125 7.04 -0.57 6.79
C GLY A 125 8.43 -0.88 7.36
N ASP A 126 9.46 -0.82 6.52
CA ASP A 126 10.84 -1.21 6.87
C ASP A 126 11.36 -0.48 8.11
N ASN A 127 11.14 0.82 8.22
CA ASN A 127 11.54 1.61 9.37
C ASN A 127 10.81 1.20 10.66
N ALA A 128 9.52 0.88 10.57
CA ALA A 128 8.73 0.45 11.71
C ALA A 128 9.11 -0.98 12.14
N ALA A 129 9.46 -1.83 11.17
CA ALA A 129 9.86 -3.22 11.44
C ALA A 129 11.30 -3.31 12.00
N ALA A 130 12.16 -2.32 11.76
CA ALA A 130 13.54 -2.27 12.23
C ALA A 130 13.71 -1.61 13.60
N ALA A 131 12.68 -0.98 14.15
CA ALA A 131 12.68 -0.33 15.47
C ALA A 131 12.44 -1.34 16.64
#